data_e82473af52b3ca962752f61c3e4aab70
#
_entry.id   e82473af52b3ca962752f61c3e4aab70
#
_cell.length_a   1.000
_cell.length_b   1.000
_cell.length_c   1.000
_cell.angle_alpha   90.00
_cell.angle_beta   90.00
_cell.angle_gamma   90.00
#
_symmetry.space_group_name_H-M   'P 1'
#
loop_
_entity.id
_entity.type
_entity.pdbx_description
1 polymer ?
#
loop_
_entity_poly.entity_id
_entity_poly.type
_entity_poly.pdbx_seq_one_letter_code
_entity_poly.pdbx_strand_id
1 'polypeptide(L)'
;MPVTGISPLLLRHPELLELEARLTAFLDTHLPAPVREGDPRPDWLALRAKAAAAGLTGIDIEAPHEPGGATGRVAQGMAMFLAGQRDCDAREIFSTGHAAMPLRHGSPALVRDTREQVVGAGKLAGIASSEPHSGSDLRGFRTVLVDHGDHYTLSGSKGLISRVEEAYGFVVFAKLVDRADLESTDLRDVPLSAVWVPMDAAGVLTDTTDPMGMRGWSFGHLHFVDVRLDKDRLLGAPGDGRRIFDAHFSAWRLMMSLVCLGAAAAAIQESAARTRARTVARMPLAAIPSVAARLGTAAAQVEAATAWCFALLERIDQGETDVAACSAAKALATDTAYRAVDLALQLHGSEGYTKQTPQEKRLRDIRGLRIADGPNDTLYSVLAHSLLTDEHHTVDARPLAHH
;
A
#
# COMPACT_ATOMS: atom_id res chain seq x y z
N MET A 1 24.77 -0.34 -16.17
CA MET A 1 24.04 0.42 -15.14
C MET A 1 23.23 -0.57 -14.32
N PRO A 2 23.13 -0.46 -12.99
CA PRO A 2 22.22 -1.32 -12.26
C PRO A 2 20.81 -1.07 -12.79
N VAL A 3 20.00 -2.13 -12.89
CA VAL A 3 18.56 -2.04 -13.17
C VAL A 3 17.93 -1.39 -11.95
N THR A 4 17.96 -0.06 -11.89
CA THR A 4 17.31 0.72 -10.85
C THR A 4 16.08 1.32 -11.50
N GLY A 5 14.94 0.66 -11.41
CA GLY A 5 13.70 1.05 -12.09
C GLY A 5 13.20 2.48 -11.83
N ILE A 6 13.94 3.29 -11.05
CA ILE A 6 13.67 4.71 -10.81
C ILE A 6 14.62 5.65 -11.58
N SER A 7 15.67 5.17 -12.24
CA SER A 7 16.57 6.04 -13.00
C SER A 7 15.84 6.86 -14.08
N PRO A 8 14.91 6.29 -14.87
CA PRO A 8 14.10 7.06 -15.82
C PRO A 8 13.18 8.08 -15.14
N LEU A 9 12.70 7.79 -13.93
CA LEU A 9 11.90 8.73 -13.13
C LEU A 9 12.74 9.95 -12.73
N LEU A 10 13.93 9.72 -12.17
CA LEU A 10 14.83 10.79 -11.72
C LEU A 10 15.33 11.68 -12.89
N LEU A 11 15.43 11.13 -14.10
CA LEU A 11 15.72 11.93 -15.29
C LEU A 11 14.57 12.88 -15.66
N ARG A 12 13.30 12.48 -15.44
CA ARG A 12 12.14 13.34 -15.68
C ARG A 12 11.86 14.30 -14.52
N HIS A 13 12.24 13.91 -13.29
CA HIS A 13 11.96 14.60 -12.06
C HIS A 13 13.25 14.84 -11.25
N PRO A 14 14.14 15.74 -11.73
CA PRO A 14 15.41 16.01 -11.07
C PRO A 14 15.26 16.57 -9.66
N GLU A 15 14.12 17.17 -9.33
CA GLU A 15 13.76 17.64 -7.99
C GLU A 15 13.65 16.52 -6.95
N LEU A 16 13.46 15.27 -7.39
CA LEU A 16 13.43 14.10 -6.50
C LEU A 16 14.83 13.58 -6.11
N LEU A 17 15.91 14.06 -6.72
CA LEU A 17 17.28 13.56 -6.45
C LEU A 17 17.68 13.76 -5.00
N GLU A 18 17.36 14.91 -4.40
CA GLU A 18 17.65 15.18 -2.98
C GLU A 18 16.86 14.26 -2.07
N LEU A 19 15.55 14.09 -2.33
CA LEU A 19 14.70 13.20 -1.57
C LEU A 19 15.15 11.74 -1.69
N GLU A 20 15.50 11.29 -2.90
CA GLU A 20 16.07 9.95 -3.14
C GLU A 20 17.32 9.71 -2.31
N ALA A 21 18.24 10.67 -2.31
CA ALA A 21 19.48 10.60 -1.53
C ALA A 21 19.19 10.51 -0.01
N ARG A 22 18.23 11.30 0.51
CA ARG A 22 17.83 11.26 1.93
C ARG A 22 17.18 9.92 2.30
N LEU A 23 16.28 9.40 1.46
CA LEU A 23 15.63 8.09 1.67
C LEU A 23 16.67 6.96 1.66
N THR A 24 17.56 6.97 0.68
CA THR A 24 18.63 5.98 0.55
C THR A 24 19.57 6.03 1.75
N ALA A 25 20.04 7.20 2.17
CA ALA A 25 20.89 7.36 3.34
C ALA A 25 20.20 6.88 4.64
N PHE A 26 18.91 7.13 4.79
CA PHE A 26 18.12 6.62 5.92
C PHE A 26 18.08 5.08 5.90
N LEU A 27 17.76 4.48 4.75
CA LEU A 27 17.70 3.04 4.60
C LEU A 27 19.08 2.39 4.80
N ASP A 28 20.14 2.95 4.25
CA ASP A 28 21.52 2.44 4.44
C ASP A 28 21.98 2.49 5.90
N THR A 29 21.51 3.48 6.66
CA THR A 29 21.82 3.62 8.09
C THR A 29 21.04 2.62 8.95
N HIS A 30 19.77 2.40 8.65
CA HIS A 30 18.86 1.71 9.53
C HIS A 30 18.45 0.30 9.05
N LEU A 31 18.53 0.05 7.75
CA LEU A 31 18.29 -1.23 7.08
C LEU A 31 19.37 -1.49 6.03
N PRO A 32 20.63 -1.67 6.43
CA PRO A 32 21.78 -1.71 5.50
C PRO A 32 21.76 -2.91 4.55
N ALA A 33 20.99 -3.94 4.87
CA ALA A 33 20.83 -5.15 4.05
C ALA A 33 19.36 -5.56 3.96
N PRO A 34 18.99 -6.33 2.93
CA PRO A 34 17.66 -6.95 2.86
C PRO A 34 17.40 -7.87 4.05
N VAL A 35 16.21 -7.78 4.64
CA VAL A 35 15.82 -8.58 5.81
C VAL A 35 15.52 -10.02 5.37
N ARG A 36 16.06 -10.99 6.13
CA ARG A 36 15.80 -12.43 5.96
C ARG A 36 14.89 -12.94 7.06
N GLU A 37 14.22 -14.04 6.84
CA GLU A 37 13.30 -14.63 7.83
C GLU A 37 13.96 -14.98 9.17
N GLY A 38 15.24 -15.32 9.18
CA GLY A 38 15.97 -15.67 10.40
C GLY A 38 16.64 -14.50 11.11
N ASP A 39 16.60 -13.30 10.55
CA ASP A 39 17.21 -12.11 11.16
C ASP A 39 16.34 -11.59 12.32
N PRO A 40 16.93 -10.89 13.29
CA PRO A 40 16.15 -10.12 14.24
C PRO A 40 15.18 -9.19 13.52
N ARG A 41 13.93 -9.22 13.91
CA ARG A 41 12.92 -8.32 13.30
C ARG A 41 13.27 -6.87 13.62
N PRO A 42 13.28 -5.98 12.61
CA PRO A 42 13.40 -4.55 12.85
C PRO A 42 12.23 -4.06 13.72
N ASP A 43 12.51 -3.14 14.62
CA ASP A 43 11.46 -2.37 15.28
C ASP A 43 10.93 -1.32 14.30
N TRP A 44 9.88 -1.71 13.56
CA TRP A 44 9.29 -0.89 12.51
C TRP A 44 8.69 0.41 13.03
N LEU A 45 8.10 0.41 14.24
CA LEU A 45 7.56 1.62 14.87
C LEU A 45 8.67 2.59 15.25
N ALA A 46 9.77 2.08 15.83
CA ALA A 46 10.93 2.92 16.14
C ALA A 46 11.59 3.48 14.87
N LEU A 47 11.66 2.69 13.78
CA LEU A 47 12.16 3.16 12.49
C LEU A 47 11.26 4.26 11.90
N ARG A 48 9.95 4.09 11.99
CA ARG A 48 9.01 5.11 11.54
C ARG A 48 9.10 6.40 12.36
N ALA A 49 9.26 6.29 13.69
CA ALA A 49 9.48 7.47 14.55
C ALA A 49 10.76 8.22 14.17
N LYS A 50 11.85 7.50 13.84
CA LYS A 50 13.08 8.10 13.31
C LYS A 50 12.86 8.76 11.94
N ALA A 51 12.06 8.16 11.07
CA ALA A 51 11.70 8.75 9.78
C ALA A 51 10.87 10.03 9.97
N ALA A 52 9.97 10.08 10.96
CA ALA A 52 9.22 11.28 11.31
C ALA A 52 10.17 12.41 11.79
N ALA A 53 11.11 12.08 12.68
CA ALA A 53 12.12 13.04 13.14
C ALA A 53 13.02 13.58 12.01
N ALA A 54 13.17 12.78 10.92
CA ALA A 54 13.91 13.16 9.72
C ALA A 54 13.05 13.88 8.66
N GLY A 55 11.75 14.12 8.93
CA GLY A 55 10.80 14.73 7.99
C GLY A 55 10.47 13.87 6.77
N LEU A 56 10.46 12.53 6.94
CA LEU A 56 10.22 11.56 5.85
C LEU A 56 8.82 10.92 5.89
N THR A 57 7.98 11.28 6.87
CA THR A 57 6.61 10.74 7.01
C THR A 57 5.54 11.58 6.33
N GLY A 58 5.85 12.83 5.94
CA GLY A 58 4.95 13.77 5.27
C GLY A 58 5.25 14.02 3.79
N ILE A 59 6.14 13.24 3.18
CA ILE A 59 6.63 13.47 1.80
C ILE A 59 5.54 13.47 0.73
N ASP A 60 4.40 12.85 1.00
CA ASP A 60 3.25 12.77 0.10
C ASP A 60 2.24 13.91 0.27
N ILE A 61 2.41 14.78 1.27
CA ILE A 61 1.53 15.93 1.52
C ILE A 61 2.27 17.27 1.54
N GLU A 62 3.58 17.27 1.71
CA GLU A 62 4.42 18.47 1.85
C GLU A 62 5.24 18.78 0.59
N ALA A 63 5.14 17.93 -0.46
CA ALA A 63 5.81 18.20 -1.72
C ALA A 63 5.28 19.51 -2.35
N PRO A 64 6.16 20.42 -2.80
CA PRO A 64 5.73 21.68 -3.40
C PRO A 64 4.90 21.42 -4.67
N HIS A 65 3.73 22.03 -4.75
CA HIS A 65 2.87 22.01 -5.92
C HIS A 65 3.39 23.01 -6.97
N GLU A 66 4.52 22.69 -7.58
CA GLU A 66 4.94 23.43 -8.78
C GLU A 66 4.25 22.82 -10.00
N PRO A 67 3.71 23.64 -10.91
CA PRO A 67 3.12 23.13 -12.16
C PRO A 67 4.14 22.31 -12.95
N GLY A 68 3.88 20.99 -13.08
CA GLY A 68 4.74 20.05 -13.80
C GLY A 68 5.86 19.39 -12.99
N GLY A 69 6.00 19.70 -11.69
CA GLY A 69 6.91 19.01 -10.78
C GLY A 69 6.35 17.69 -10.26
N ALA A 70 7.22 16.81 -9.75
CA ALA A 70 6.79 15.61 -9.04
C ALA A 70 6.04 16.02 -7.76
N THR A 71 4.81 15.57 -7.67
CA THR A 71 3.97 15.83 -6.51
C THR A 71 4.06 14.68 -5.50
N GLY A 72 3.34 14.79 -4.41
CA GLY A 72 3.42 13.87 -3.29
C GLY A 72 3.25 12.40 -3.66
N ARG A 73 2.47 12.05 -4.69
CA ARG A 73 2.24 10.64 -5.05
C ARG A 73 3.44 10.01 -5.75
N VAL A 74 4.10 10.74 -6.63
CA VAL A 74 5.33 10.27 -7.29
C VAL A 74 6.44 10.10 -6.25
N ALA A 75 6.62 11.07 -5.34
CA ALA A 75 7.58 10.99 -4.23
C ALA A 75 7.29 9.80 -3.30
N GLN A 76 6.02 9.58 -2.95
CA GLN A 76 5.58 8.42 -2.19
C GLN A 76 5.92 7.10 -2.89
N GLY A 77 5.62 7.01 -4.19
CA GLY A 77 5.93 5.83 -5.00
C GLY A 77 7.42 5.51 -5.04
N MET A 78 8.27 6.53 -5.15
CA MET A 78 9.73 6.38 -5.07
C MET A 78 10.15 5.81 -3.70
N ALA A 79 9.63 6.36 -2.61
CA ALA A 79 9.92 5.87 -1.27
C ALA A 79 9.49 4.41 -1.08
N MET A 80 8.32 4.03 -1.61
CA MET A 80 7.82 2.64 -1.59
C MET A 80 8.71 1.69 -2.36
N PHE A 81 9.19 2.09 -3.55
CA PHE A 81 10.11 1.28 -4.34
C PHE A 81 11.45 1.05 -3.60
N LEU A 82 12.04 2.11 -3.04
CA LEU A 82 13.29 2.03 -2.28
C LEU A 82 13.15 1.19 -1.00
N ALA A 83 12.05 1.36 -0.27
CA ALA A 83 11.72 0.56 0.91
C ALA A 83 11.59 -0.93 0.55
N GLY A 84 10.89 -1.25 -0.55
CA GLY A 84 10.71 -2.61 -1.04
C GLY A 84 12.02 -3.31 -1.40
N GLN A 85 13.05 -2.59 -1.82
CA GLN A 85 14.38 -3.17 -2.05
C GLN A 85 14.99 -3.78 -0.78
N ARG A 86 14.64 -3.23 0.39
CA ARG A 86 15.10 -3.74 1.69
C ARG A 86 14.17 -4.79 2.26
N ASP A 87 12.87 -4.45 2.34
CA ASP A 87 11.82 -5.34 2.86
C ASP A 87 10.44 -4.83 2.46
N CYS A 88 9.49 -5.72 2.17
CA CYS A 88 8.10 -5.32 1.89
C CYS A 88 7.41 -4.71 3.12
N ASP A 89 7.81 -5.06 4.33
CA ASP A 89 7.29 -4.49 5.57
C ASP A 89 7.77 -3.05 5.80
N ALA A 90 8.88 -2.63 5.20
CA ALA A 90 9.40 -1.26 5.24
C ALA A 90 8.48 -0.22 4.56
N ARG A 91 7.44 -0.65 3.84
CA ARG A 91 6.44 0.21 3.20
C ARG A 91 5.78 1.23 4.13
N GLU A 92 5.73 0.93 5.43
CA GLU A 92 5.10 1.79 6.42
C GLU A 92 6.05 2.82 7.06
N ILE A 93 7.35 2.77 6.74
CA ILE A 93 8.33 3.69 7.35
C ILE A 93 8.11 5.13 6.89
N PHE A 94 7.85 5.32 5.60
CA PHE A 94 7.74 6.62 4.97
C PHE A 94 6.28 6.98 4.64
N SER A 95 6.01 8.26 4.39
CA SER A 95 4.72 8.79 3.95
C SER A 95 3.58 8.69 4.97
N THR A 96 2.42 9.25 4.61
CA THR A 96 1.23 9.24 5.46
C THR A 96 0.46 7.92 5.41
N GLY A 97 0.66 7.11 4.38
CA GLY A 97 -0.08 5.87 4.20
C GLY A 97 -1.60 6.08 4.15
N HIS A 98 -2.33 5.33 4.97
CA HIS A 98 -3.79 5.44 5.02
C HIS A 98 -4.31 6.72 5.71
N ALA A 99 -3.44 7.43 6.45
CA ALA A 99 -3.78 8.73 7.00
C ALA A 99 -4.05 9.81 5.93
N ALA A 100 -3.68 9.55 4.68
CA ALA A 100 -4.05 10.41 3.57
C ALA A 100 -5.58 10.64 3.45
N MET A 101 -6.42 9.69 3.90
CA MET A 101 -7.88 9.84 3.89
C MET A 101 -8.38 10.86 4.95
N PRO A 102 -8.09 10.71 6.26
CA PRO A 102 -8.48 11.73 7.24
C PRO A 102 -7.82 13.09 7.00
N LEU A 103 -6.60 13.14 6.46
CA LEU A 103 -5.95 14.41 6.08
C LEU A 103 -6.65 15.15 4.94
N ARG A 104 -7.35 14.43 4.04
CA ARG A 104 -8.04 15.02 2.88
C ARG A 104 -9.54 15.20 3.09
N HIS A 105 -10.17 14.39 3.92
CA HIS A 105 -11.63 14.31 4.03
C HIS A 105 -12.14 14.47 5.46
N GLY A 106 -11.25 14.59 6.45
CA GLY A 106 -11.59 14.76 7.85
C GLY A 106 -12.03 16.18 8.20
N SER A 107 -12.68 16.34 9.35
CA SER A 107 -12.93 17.63 9.96
C SER A 107 -11.62 18.40 10.23
N PRO A 108 -11.63 19.73 10.36
CA PRO A 108 -10.42 20.49 10.71
C PRO A 108 -9.72 19.99 11.98
N ALA A 109 -10.48 19.49 12.97
CA ALA A 109 -9.93 18.93 14.20
C ALA A 109 -9.21 17.60 13.93
N LEU A 110 -9.85 16.70 13.17
CA LEU A 110 -9.27 15.43 12.79
C LEU A 110 -8.03 15.58 11.89
N VAL A 111 -8.03 16.53 10.97
CA VAL A 111 -6.87 16.87 10.13
C VAL A 111 -5.68 17.30 10.98
N ARG A 112 -5.89 18.19 11.97
CA ARG A 112 -4.80 18.65 12.88
C ARG A 112 -4.25 17.48 13.70
N ASP A 113 -5.13 16.70 14.33
CA ASP A 113 -4.74 15.52 15.11
C ASP A 113 -3.95 14.51 14.27
N THR A 114 -4.48 14.17 13.07
CA THR A 114 -3.81 13.24 12.16
C THR A 114 -2.44 13.74 11.71
N ARG A 115 -2.31 15.04 11.41
CA ARG A 115 -1.01 15.63 11.05
C ARG A 115 -0.02 15.52 12.20
N GLU A 116 -0.42 15.85 13.41
CA GLU A 116 0.43 15.76 14.60
C GLU A 116 0.85 14.31 14.87
N GLN A 117 -0.11 13.38 14.90
CA GLN A 117 0.13 12.00 15.30
C GLN A 117 0.87 11.19 14.22
N VAL A 118 0.52 11.36 12.95
CA VAL A 118 1.12 10.54 11.86
C VAL A 118 2.36 11.19 11.28
N VAL A 119 2.30 12.47 10.93
CA VAL A 119 3.43 13.16 10.29
C VAL A 119 4.46 13.56 11.34
N GLY A 120 4.04 14.17 12.45
CA GLY A 120 4.93 14.65 13.50
C GLY A 120 5.47 13.54 14.39
N ALA A 121 4.60 12.70 14.94
CA ALA A 121 4.99 11.65 15.89
C ALA A 121 5.28 10.28 15.27
N GLY A 122 5.05 10.10 13.97
CA GLY A 122 5.31 8.84 13.27
C GLY A 122 4.37 7.70 13.61
N LYS A 123 3.18 7.98 14.15
CA LYS A 123 2.18 6.92 14.38
C LYS A 123 1.60 6.40 13.06
N LEU A 124 1.00 5.21 13.10
CA LEU A 124 0.40 4.57 11.94
C LEU A 124 -1.11 4.74 11.91
N ALA A 125 -1.65 5.02 10.74
CA ALA A 125 -3.08 4.90 10.47
C ALA A 125 -3.36 3.60 9.71
N GLY A 126 -4.39 2.88 10.14
CA GLY A 126 -4.86 1.68 9.47
C GLY A 126 -6.07 1.95 8.56
N ILE A 127 -6.43 0.95 7.77
CA ILE A 127 -7.66 0.88 7.00
C ILE A 127 -8.39 -0.42 7.31
N ALA A 128 -9.68 -0.36 7.52
CA ALA A 128 -10.52 -1.52 7.81
C ALA A 128 -11.72 -1.53 6.84
N SER A 129 -11.56 -2.29 5.76
CA SER A 129 -12.57 -2.41 4.70
C SER A 129 -13.22 -3.79 4.72
N SER A 130 -12.48 -4.85 4.40
CA SER A 130 -13.00 -6.21 4.26
C SER A 130 -13.69 -6.71 5.52
N GLU A 131 -14.72 -7.52 5.35
CA GLU A 131 -15.44 -8.21 6.42
C GLU A 131 -15.28 -9.72 6.26
N PRO A 132 -15.45 -10.54 7.33
CA PRO A 132 -15.23 -11.98 7.26
C PRO A 132 -16.02 -12.68 6.14
N HIS A 133 -17.18 -12.13 5.76
CA HIS A 133 -18.06 -12.67 4.73
C HIS A 133 -18.02 -11.90 3.39
N SER A 134 -17.35 -10.74 3.33
CA SER A 134 -17.31 -9.90 2.13
C SER A 134 -16.01 -9.10 2.02
N GLY A 135 -15.24 -9.36 0.96
CA GLY A 135 -14.01 -8.62 0.65
C GLY A 135 -14.19 -7.70 -0.56
N SER A 136 -14.38 -8.26 -1.75
CA SER A 136 -14.51 -7.50 -3.00
C SER A 136 -15.90 -6.91 -3.23
N ASP A 137 -16.96 -7.47 -2.63
CA ASP A 137 -18.34 -6.93 -2.70
C ASP A 137 -18.58 -5.92 -1.59
N LEU A 138 -18.29 -4.63 -1.87
CA LEU A 138 -18.53 -3.54 -0.92
C LEU A 138 -20.02 -3.33 -0.57
N ARG A 139 -20.93 -3.74 -1.45
CA ARG A 139 -22.38 -3.67 -1.17
C ARG A 139 -22.80 -4.68 -0.10
N GLY A 140 -22.07 -5.79 0.01
CA GLY A 140 -22.30 -6.84 0.99
C GLY A 140 -21.82 -6.51 2.41
N PHE A 141 -21.23 -5.35 2.67
CA PHE A 141 -20.78 -4.96 4.01
C PHE A 141 -21.95 -4.82 4.98
N ARG A 142 -21.74 -5.28 6.22
CA ARG A 142 -22.72 -5.31 7.30
C ARG A 142 -22.33 -4.51 8.54
N THR A 143 -21.09 -3.99 8.59
CA THR A 143 -20.68 -3.04 9.64
C THR A 143 -21.54 -1.79 9.53
N VAL A 144 -22.23 -1.43 10.61
CA VAL A 144 -23.21 -0.34 10.67
C VAL A 144 -22.69 0.79 11.53
N LEU A 145 -22.86 2.00 11.03
CA LEU A 145 -22.67 3.25 11.75
C LEU A 145 -24.07 3.85 11.98
N VAL A 146 -24.57 3.83 13.22
CA VAL A 146 -25.91 4.32 13.55
C VAL A 146 -25.84 5.78 13.95
N ASP A 147 -26.66 6.61 13.31
CA ASP A 147 -26.80 8.03 13.64
C ASP A 147 -27.80 8.23 14.78
N HIS A 148 -27.36 8.83 15.90
CA HIS A 148 -28.20 9.19 17.05
C HIS A 148 -28.49 10.69 17.13
N GLY A 149 -28.14 11.46 16.09
CA GLY A 149 -28.29 12.90 16.05
C GLY A 149 -27.06 13.65 16.58
N ASP A 150 -26.68 13.45 17.83
CA ASP A 150 -25.52 14.09 18.48
C ASP A 150 -24.22 13.29 18.36
N HIS A 151 -24.28 11.98 18.11
CA HIS A 151 -23.14 11.09 17.96
C HIS A 151 -23.47 9.92 17.02
N TYR A 152 -22.45 9.12 16.71
CA TYR A 152 -22.60 7.82 16.05
C TYR A 152 -22.29 6.67 17.00
N THR A 153 -22.85 5.49 16.73
CA THR A 153 -22.36 4.21 17.27
C THR A 153 -21.97 3.28 16.14
N LEU A 154 -20.80 2.65 16.25
CA LEU A 154 -20.29 1.71 15.25
C LEU A 154 -20.34 0.29 15.80
N SER A 155 -20.96 -0.63 15.04
CA SER A 155 -21.05 -2.07 15.39
C SER A 155 -20.78 -2.93 14.17
N GLY A 156 -20.04 -4.04 14.36
CA GLY A 156 -19.69 -4.97 13.30
C GLY A 156 -18.30 -5.53 13.42
N SER A 157 -17.79 -6.16 12.35
CA SER A 157 -16.46 -6.76 12.34
C SER A 157 -15.77 -6.56 11.00
N LYS A 158 -14.45 -6.30 11.04
CA LYS A 158 -13.57 -6.23 9.88
C LYS A 158 -12.54 -7.35 9.98
N GLY A 159 -12.24 -8.00 8.86
CA GLY A 159 -11.42 -9.20 8.83
C GLY A 159 -10.19 -9.08 7.95
N LEU A 160 -9.11 -9.73 8.39
CA LEU A 160 -7.83 -9.79 7.69
C LEU A 160 -7.24 -8.39 7.45
N ILE A 161 -7.19 -7.61 8.53
CA ILE A 161 -6.71 -6.23 8.58
C ILE A 161 -5.25 -6.23 9.05
N SER A 162 -4.39 -5.44 8.41
CA SER A 162 -3.01 -5.23 8.85
C SER A 162 -2.91 -4.17 9.95
N ARG A 163 -1.92 -4.33 10.85
CA ARG A 163 -1.57 -3.36 11.90
C ARG A 163 -2.65 -3.21 12.97
N VAL A 164 -3.36 -4.29 13.25
CA VAL A 164 -4.45 -4.28 14.26
C VAL A 164 -3.96 -3.95 15.67
N GLU A 165 -2.65 -4.10 15.95
CA GLU A 165 -2.03 -3.75 17.24
C GLU A 165 -1.23 -2.45 17.18
N GLU A 166 -0.67 -2.06 16.01
CA GLU A 166 0.25 -0.93 15.89
C GLU A 166 -0.41 0.38 15.45
N ALA A 167 -1.59 0.33 14.80
CA ALA A 167 -2.26 1.54 14.35
C ALA A 167 -2.85 2.32 15.54
N TYR A 168 -2.73 3.66 15.52
CA TYR A 168 -3.39 4.51 16.53
C TYR A 168 -4.88 4.74 16.22
N GLY A 169 -5.31 4.42 14.99
CA GLY A 169 -6.70 4.47 14.56
C GLY A 169 -6.87 3.96 13.15
N PHE A 170 -8.11 3.73 12.76
CA PHE A 170 -8.48 3.15 11.48
C PHE A 170 -9.50 4.00 10.74
N VAL A 171 -9.35 4.08 9.42
CA VAL A 171 -10.47 4.43 8.55
C VAL A 171 -11.30 3.18 8.33
N VAL A 172 -12.54 3.21 8.82
CA VAL A 172 -13.50 2.11 8.74
C VAL A 172 -14.58 2.45 7.72
N PHE A 173 -14.84 1.54 6.80
CA PHE A 173 -15.95 1.66 5.84
C PHE A 173 -17.19 0.94 6.39
N ALA A 174 -18.31 1.67 6.53
CA ALA A 174 -19.52 1.19 7.17
C ALA A 174 -20.77 1.73 6.47
N LYS A 175 -21.93 1.14 6.79
CA LYS A 175 -23.24 1.59 6.34
C LYS A 175 -23.81 2.57 7.36
N LEU A 176 -23.96 3.83 6.96
CA LEU A 176 -24.54 4.86 7.85
C LEU A 176 -26.07 4.83 7.75
N VAL A 177 -26.74 4.60 8.88
CA VAL A 177 -28.20 4.48 8.98
C VAL A 177 -28.68 5.31 10.15
N ASP A 178 -29.80 6.02 9.97
CA ASP A 178 -30.49 6.68 11.07
C ASP A 178 -31.04 5.64 12.06
N ARG A 179 -30.97 5.94 13.36
CA ARG A 179 -31.49 5.03 14.38
C ARG A 179 -32.95 4.64 14.16
N ALA A 180 -33.76 5.57 13.69
CA ALA A 180 -35.19 5.33 13.44
C ALA A 180 -35.44 4.30 12.33
N ASP A 181 -34.53 4.19 11.36
CA ASP A 181 -34.69 3.38 10.15
C ASP A 181 -33.89 2.04 10.21
N LEU A 182 -33.15 1.80 11.30
CA LEU A 182 -32.20 0.68 11.39
C LEU A 182 -32.84 -0.70 11.14
N GLU A 183 -34.06 -0.93 11.67
CA GLU A 183 -34.75 -2.23 11.55
C GLU A 183 -35.45 -2.42 10.20
N SER A 184 -35.72 -1.35 9.47
CA SER A 184 -36.45 -1.35 8.20
C SER A 184 -35.57 -1.26 6.96
N THR A 185 -34.26 -0.96 7.13
CA THR A 185 -33.34 -0.67 6.03
C THR A 185 -32.61 -1.92 5.55
N ASP A 186 -32.66 -2.21 4.23
CA ASP A 186 -31.72 -3.17 3.63
C ASP A 186 -30.33 -2.52 3.47
N LEU A 187 -29.37 -3.02 4.23
CA LEU A 187 -27.99 -2.51 4.23
C LEU A 187 -27.32 -2.58 2.85
N ARG A 188 -27.77 -3.46 1.94
CA ARG A 188 -27.20 -3.53 0.58
C ARG A 188 -27.50 -2.29 -0.24
N ASP A 189 -28.59 -1.58 0.06
CA ASP A 189 -29.01 -0.37 -0.64
C ASP A 189 -28.44 0.92 0.01
N VAL A 190 -27.89 0.82 1.23
CA VAL A 190 -27.26 1.96 1.91
C VAL A 190 -25.93 2.28 1.25
N PRO A 191 -25.66 3.54 0.86
CA PRO A 191 -24.35 3.98 0.39
C PRO A 191 -23.27 3.78 1.46
N LEU A 192 -22.05 3.48 1.01
CA LEU A 192 -20.91 3.32 1.90
C LEU A 192 -20.47 4.67 2.46
N SER A 193 -20.19 4.74 3.74
CA SER A 193 -19.57 5.88 4.42
C SER A 193 -18.20 5.48 4.98
N ALA A 194 -17.34 6.46 5.24
CA ALA A 194 -16.04 6.25 5.86
C ALA A 194 -15.95 7.02 7.18
N VAL A 195 -15.47 6.39 8.22
CA VAL A 195 -15.39 6.98 9.56
C VAL A 195 -14.01 6.71 10.18
N TRP A 196 -13.46 7.68 10.89
CA TRP A 196 -12.23 7.51 11.66
C TRP A 196 -12.53 6.94 13.04
N VAL A 197 -11.91 5.82 13.37
CA VAL A 197 -12.07 5.13 14.65
C VAL A 197 -10.72 5.11 15.38
N PRO A 198 -10.57 5.81 16.52
CA PRO A 198 -9.40 5.67 17.38
C PRO A 198 -9.29 4.27 17.93
N MET A 199 -8.07 3.75 18.04
CA MET A 199 -7.83 2.37 18.48
C MET A 199 -8.12 2.18 19.98
N ASP A 200 -8.02 3.24 20.77
CA ASP A 200 -8.30 3.30 22.19
C ASP A 200 -9.78 3.56 22.54
N ALA A 201 -10.65 3.68 21.51
CA ALA A 201 -12.08 3.88 21.74
C ALA A 201 -12.70 2.63 22.43
N ALA A 202 -13.53 2.89 23.45
CA ALA A 202 -14.22 1.82 24.16
C ALA A 202 -15.10 1.00 23.19
N GLY A 203 -15.01 -0.33 23.26
CA GLY A 203 -15.74 -1.24 22.37
C GLY A 203 -14.95 -1.67 21.12
N VAL A 204 -13.73 -1.17 20.90
CA VAL A 204 -12.82 -1.69 19.86
C VAL A 204 -12.06 -2.89 20.44
N LEU A 205 -12.18 -4.04 19.78
CA LEU A 205 -11.51 -5.29 20.17
C LEU A 205 -10.71 -5.83 18.97
N THR A 206 -9.61 -6.53 19.24
CA THR A 206 -8.76 -7.12 18.20
C THR A 206 -8.47 -8.58 18.49
N ASP A 207 -8.28 -9.36 17.44
CA ASP A 207 -7.57 -10.62 17.50
C ASP A 207 -6.53 -10.69 16.37
N THR A 208 -5.53 -11.55 16.54
CA THR A 208 -4.43 -11.68 15.57
C THR A 208 -4.43 -13.05 14.91
N THR A 209 -3.94 -13.07 13.66
CA THR A 209 -3.75 -14.27 12.85
C THR A 209 -2.33 -14.27 12.31
N ASP A 210 -1.70 -15.44 12.18
CA ASP A 210 -0.34 -15.58 11.64
C ASP A 210 -0.40 -15.68 10.10
N PRO A 211 0.02 -14.63 9.36
CA PRO A 211 -0.01 -14.64 7.89
C PRO A 211 1.20 -15.38 7.31
N MET A 212 1.08 -15.84 6.07
CA MET A 212 2.18 -16.46 5.32
C MET A 212 3.37 -15.53 5.10
N GLY A 213 3.14 -14.27 4.78
CA GLY A 213 4.12 -13.23 4.51
C GLY A 213 3.70 -11.89 5.09
N MET A 214 4.50 -10.84 4.89
CA MET A 214 4.25 -9.49 5.45
C MET A 214 4.15 -9.51 6.99
N ARG A 215 4.99 -10.34 7.62
CA ARG A 215 4.91 -10.68 9.06
C ARG A 215 5.55 -9.64 9.97
N GLY A 216 6.03 -8.53 9.42
CA GLY A 216 6.60 -7.42 10.18
C GLY A 216 5.56 -6.63 10.97
N TRP A 217 4.29 -6.76 10.59
CA TRP A 217 3.16 -6.07 11.20
C TRP A 217 2.11 -7.08 11.65
N SER A 218 1.35 -6.76 12.70
CA SER A 218 0.22 -7.57 13.13
C SER A 218 -0.84 -7.66 12.04
N PHE A 219 -1.55 -8.79 12.01
CA PHE A 219 -2.60 -9.07 11.04
C PHE A 219 -3.73 -9.82 11.73
N GLY A 220 -5.00 -9.44 11.48
CA GLY A 220 -6.10 -10.07 12.21
C GLY A 220 -7.45 -9.41 11.96
N HIS A 221 -8.26 -9.33 12.98
CA HIS A 221 -9.62 -8.82 12.93
C HIS A 221 -9.82 -7.64 13.88
N LEU A 222 -10.77 -6.79 13.53
CA LEU A 222 -11.28 -5.71 14.35
C LEU A 222 -12.76 -5.97 14.60
N HIS A 223 -13.17 -5.89 15.87
CA HIS A 223 -14.56 -6.00 16.29
C HIS A 223 -14.98 -4.70 16.93
N PHE A 224 -16.15 -4.21 16.56
CA PHE A 224 -16.73 -2.98 17.08
C PHE A 224 -18.03 -3.33 17.80
N VAL A 225 -18.09 -3.02 19.09
CA VAL A 225 -19.24 -3.27 19.96
C VAL A 225 -19.73 -1.92 20.48
N ASP A 226 -20.73 -1.36 19.80
CA ASP A 226 -21.36 -0.07 20.10
C ASP A 226 -20.35 1.05 20.38
N VAL A 227 -19.30 1.13 19.53
CA VAL A 227 -18.23 2.13 19.66
C VAL A 227 -18.81 3.52 19.42
N ARG A 228 -18.86 4.35 20.48
CA ARG A 228 -19.31 5.73 20.40
C ARG A 228 -18.29 6.61 19.69
N LEU A 229 -18.73 7.36 18.70
CA LEU A 229 -17.90 8.26 17.88
C LEU A 229 -18.58 9.64 17.77
N ASP A 230 -17.80 10.69 17.88
CA ASP A 230 -18.27 12.05 17.64
C ASP A 230 -18.56 12.27 16.14
N LYS A 231 -19.46 13.21 15.84
CA LYS A 231 -19.88 13.51 14.46
C LYS A 231 -18.73 13.95 13.55
N ASP A 232 -17.71 14.57 14.12
CA ASP A 232 -16.52 15.06 13.41
C ASP A 232 -15.57 13.95 12.95
N ARG A 233 -15.84 12.68 13.32
CA ARG A 233 -15.09 11.50 12.88
C ARG A 233 -15.51 11.00 11.50
N LEU A 234 -16.64 11.44 10.96
CA LEU A 234 -17.06 11.10 9.60
C LEU A 234 -16.11 11.74 8.58
N LEU A 235 -15.70 10.98 7.56
CA LEU A 235 -14.85 11.46 6.47
C LEU A 235 -15.73 11.84 5.26
N GLY A 236 -15.71 13.11 4.87
CA GLY A 236 -16.59 13.64 3.85
C GLY A 236 -18.05 13.71 4.32
N ALA A 237 -19.01 13.58 3.39
CA ALA A 237 -20.42 13.53 3.67
C ALA A 237 -20.92 12.09 3.84
N PRO A 238 -22.13 11.88 4.45
CA PRO A 238 -22.82 10.60 4.40
C PRO A 238 -22.89 10.04 2.98
N GLY A 239 -22.48 8.78 2.77
CA GLY A 239 -22.47 8.13 1.46
C GLY A 239 -21.21 8.33 0.60
N ASP A 240 -20.28 9.19 1.00
CA ASP A 240 -19.04 9.46 0.26
C ASP A 240 -18.03 8.31 0.29
N GLY A 241 -18.25 7.28 1.09
CA GLY A 241 -17.29 6.21 1.34
C GLY A 241 -16.81 5.53 0.07
N ARG A 242 -17.67 5.31 -0.94
CA ARG A 242 -17.26 4.70 -2.20
C ARG A 242 -16.28 5.61 -2.98
N ARG A 243 -16.55 6.89 -3.07
CA ARG A 243 -15.68 7.85 -3.73
C ARG A 243 -14.32 7.97 -3.04
N ILE A 244 -14.31 8.04 -1.69
CA ILE A 244 -13.09 8.07 -0.87
C ILE A 244 -12.30 6.77 -1.07
N PHE A 245 -12.97 5.61 -1.09
CA PHE A 245 -12.37 4.31 -1.32
C PHE A 245 -11.67 4.25 -2.69
N ASP A 246 -12.38 4.56 -3.77
CA ASP A 246 -11.85 4.45 -5.14
C ASP A 246 -10.66 5.42 -5.35
N ALA A 247 -10.75 6.65 -4.85
CA ALA A 247 -9.67 7.64 -4.94
C ALA A 247 -8.42 7.18 -4.17
N HIS A 248 -8.58 6.66 -2.94
CA HIS A 248 -7.46 6.18 -2.14
C HIS A 248 -6.84 4.92 -2.73
N PHE A 249 -7.66 3.91 -3.05
CA PHE A 249 -7.15 2.63 -3.53
C PHE A 249 -6.54 2.70 -4.93
N SER A 250 -6.93 3.63 -5.78
CA SER A 250 -6.26 3.83 -7.08
C SER A 250 -4.78 4.17 -6.89
N ALA A 251 -4.45 5.12 -6.00
CA ALA A 251 -3.07 5.44 -5.68
C ALA A 251 -2.41 4.32 -4.84
N TRP A 252 -3.10 3.79 -3.82
CA TRP A 252 -2.54 2.79 -2.90
C TRP A 252 -2.14 1.49 -3.60
N ARG A 253 -2.91 1.03 -4.59
CA ARG A 253 -2.57 -0.13 -5.44
C ARG A 253 -1.23 0.07 -6.15
N LEU A 254 -0.96 1.27 -6.66
CA LEU A 254 0.32 1.60 -7.29
C LEU A 254 1.47 1.63 -6.27
N MET A 255 1.22 2.12 -5.04
CA MET A 255 2.20 2.09 -3.95
C MET A 255 2.60 0.66 -3.60
N MET A 256 1.63 -0.25 -3.43
CA MET A 256 1.91 -1.66 -3.15
C MET A 256 2.58 -2.37 -4.32
N SER A 257 2.27 -1.98 -5.55
CA SER A 257 2.98 -2.43 -6.75
C SER A 257 4.45 -2.06 -6.71
N LEU A 258 4.76 -0.80 -6.38
CA LEU A 258 6.13 -0.30 -6.33
C LEU A 258 6.95 -0.94 -5.20
N VAL A 259 6.34 -1.26 -4.06
CA VAL A 259 6.99 -2.09 -3.03
C VAL A 259 7.40 -3.45 -3.60
N CYS A 260 6.48 -4.16 -4.29
CA CYS A 260 6.78 -5.45 -4.90
C CYS A 260 7.87 -5.34 -5.98
N LEU A 261 7.79 -4.32 -6.82
CA LEU A 261 8.75 -4.10 -7.91
C LEU A 261 10.13 -3.73 -7.37
N GLY A 262 10.21 -2.97 -6.27
CA GLY A 262 11.47 -2.71 -5.56
C GLY A 262 12.11 -3.99 -5.04
N ALA A 263 11.33 -4.87 -4.40
CA ALA A 263 11.80 -6.18 -3.94
C ALA A 263 12.27 -7.07 -5.10
N ALA A 264 11.54 -7.05 -6.22
CA ALA A 264 11.90 -7.79 -7.43
C ALA A 264 13.18 -7.25 -8.09
N ALA A 265 13.36 -5.93 -8.16
CA ALA A 265 14.55 -5.30 -8.69
C ALA A 265 15.81 -5.69 -7.87
N ALA A 266 15.71 -5.66 -6.54
CA ALA A 266 16.78 -6.14 -5.66
C ALA A 266 17.08 -7.62 -5.87
N ALA A 267 16.05 -8.47 -5.97
CA ALA A 267 16.21 -9.90 -6.22
C ALA A 267 16.90 -10.19 -7.56
N ILE A 268 16.58 -9.43 -8.62
CA ILE A 268 17.26 -9.52 -9.93
C ILE A 268 18.72 -9.13 -9.83
N GLN A 269 19.06 -8.04 -9.13
CA GLN A 269 20.43 -7.58 -8.95
C GLN A 269 21.28 -8.60 -8.18
N GLU A 270 20.75 -9.15 -7.09
CA GLU A 270 21.39 -10.20 -6.31
C GLU A 270 21.59 -11.47 -7.14
N SER A 271 20.60 -11.86 -7.96
CA SER A 271 20.71 -12.99 -8.88
C SER A 271 21.76 -12.77 -9.97
N ALA A 272 21.85 -11.55 -10.49
CA ALA A 272 22.88 -11.19 -11.46
C ALA A 272 24.30 -11.28 -10.85
N ALA A 273 24.49 -10.80 -9.62
CA ALA A 273 25.75 -10.93 -8.91
C ALA A 273 26.09 -12.40 -8.66
N ARG A 274 25.12 -13.18 -8.15
CA ARG A 274 25.30 -14.61 -7.88
C ARG A 274 25.63 -15.41 -9.14
N THR A 275 24.92 -15.21 -10.24
CA THR A 275 25.13 -15.96 -11.48
C THR A 275 26.50 -15.67 -12.11
N ARG A 276 27.05 -14.45 -11.92
CA ARG A 276 28.43 -14.13 -12.31
C ARG A 276 29.45 -14.88 -11.45
N ALA A 277 29.21 -15.00 -10.14
CA ALA A 277 30.12 -15.63 -9.20
C ALA A 277 30.05 -17.17 -9.20
N ARG A 278 28.86 -17.75 -9.45
CA ARG A 278 28.61 -19.20 -9.41
C ARG A 278 29.14 -19.90 -10.65
N THR A 279 30.01 -20.86 -10.47
CA THR A 279 30.53 -21.70 -11.55
C THR A 279 29.77 -23.03 -11.64
N VAL A 280 29.39 -23.41 -12.85
CA VAL A 280 28.79 -24.70 -13.21
C VAL A 280 29.50 -25.22 -14.45
N ALA A 281 29.95 -26.50 -14.46
CA ALA A 281 30.67 -27.09 -15.56
C ALA A 281 31.85 -26.21 -16.06
N ARG A 282 32.61 -25.64 -15.14
CA ARG A 282 33.81 -24.80 -15.37
C ARG A 282 33.52 -23.42 -16.01
N MET A 283 32.25 -22.97 -16.08
CA MET A 283 31.89 -21.64 -16.59
C MET A 283 30.94 -20.93 -15.62
N PRO A 284 30.94 -19.59 -15.59
CA PRO A 284 29.97 -18.85 -14.81
C PRO A 284 28.53 -19.21 -15.22
N LEU A 285 27.63 -19.34 -14.26
CA LEU A 285 26.20 -19.61 -14.51
C LEU A 285 25.60 -18.57 -15.47
N ALA A 286 26.04 -17.30 -15.38
CA ALA A 286 25.66 -16.23 -16.29
C ALA A 286 26.05 -16.44 -17.76
N ALA A 287 27.01 -17.34 -18.05
CA ALA A 287 27.43 -17.66 -19.41
C ALA A 287 26.46 -18.64 -20.11
N ILE A 288 25.52 -19.23 -19.38
CA ILE A 288 24.49 -20.10 -19.95
C ILE A 288 23.41 -19.23 -20.62
N PRO A 289 23.20 -19.33 -21.95
CA PRO A 289 22.31 -18.41 -22.68
C PRO A 289 20.88 -18.37 -22.14
N SER A 290 20.33 -19.51 -21.71
CA SER A 290 18.98 -19.59 -21.14
C SER A 290 18.87 -18.88 -19.79
N VAL A 291 19.92 -18.86 -18.96
CA VAL A 291 19.97 -18.12 -17.70
C VAL A 291 20.02 -16.61 -17.97
N ALA A 292 20.91 -16.20 -18.88
CA ALA A 292 21.04 -14.79 -19.27
C ALA A 292 19.72 -14.25 -19.87
N ALA A 293 19.09 -15.00 -20.76
CA ALA A 293 17.82 -14.62 -21.40
C ALA A 293 16.69 -14.47 -20.37
N ARG A 294 16.53 -15.42 -19.45
CA ARG A 294 15.51 -15.37 -18.39
C ARG A 294 15.71 -14.15 -17.46
N LEU A 295 16.95 -13.89 -17.07
CA LEU A 295 17.27 -12.74 -16.20
C LEU A 295 17.00 -11.41 -16.91
N GLY A 296 17.41 -11.29 -18.20
CA GLY A 296 17.14 -10.13 -19.02
C GLY A 296 15.65 -9.86 -19.24
N THR A 297 14.87 -10.94 -19.50
CA THR A 297 13.42 -10.84 -19.64
C THR A 297 12.75 -10.36 -18.33
N ALA A 298 13.13 -10.94 -17.19
CA ALA A 298 12.59 -10.53 -15.89
C ALA A 298 12.92 -9.05 -15.58
N ALA A 299 14.16 -8.63 -15.86
CA ALA A 299 14.57 -7.23 -15.69
C ALA A 299 13.73 -6.28 -16.55
N ALA A 300 13.55 -6.57 -17.84
CA ALA A 300 12.77 -5.75 -18.75
C ALA A 300 11.29 -5.65 -18.32
N GLN A 301 10.70 -6.75 -17.84
CA GLN A 301 9.32 -6.77 -17.35
C GLN A 301 9.14 -5.94 -16.07
N VAL A 302 10.08 -6.02 -15.13
CA VAL A 302 10.07 -5.20 -13.91
C VAL A 302 10.21 -3.71 -14.24
N GLU A 303 11.12 -3.35 -15.16
CA GLU A 303 11.29 -1.98 -15.63
C GLU A 303 10.00 -1.43 -16.27
N ALA A 304 9.38 -2.18 -17.17
CA ALA A 304 8.16 -1.76 -17.86
C ALA A 304 7.00 -1.56 -16.87
N ALA A 305 6.82 -2.49 -15.92
CA ALA A 305 5.78 -2.39 -14.90
C ALA A 305 6.03 -1.19 -13.96
N THR A 306 7.28 -0.94 -13.58
CA THR A 306 7.68 0.21 -12.76
C THR A 306 7.38 1.53 -13.48
N ALA A 307 7.77 1.65 -14.75
CA ALA A 307 7.50 2.84 -15.55
C ALA A 307 6.00 3.11 -15.69
N TRP A 308 5.18 2.08 -15.88
CA TRP A 308 3.72 2.24 -15.96
C TRP A 308 3.12 2.71 -14.64
N CYS A 309 3.54 2.14 -13.50
CA CYS A 309 3.08 2.60 -12.19
C CYS A 309 3.40 4.09 -11.95
N PHE A 310 4.61 4.54 -12.27
CA PHE A 310 4.97 5.96 -12.12
C PHE A 310 4.20 6.87 -13.09
N ALA A 311 3.99 6.47 -14.33
CA ALA A 311 3.19 7.24 -15.29
C ALA A 311 1.74 7.44 -14.79
N LEU A 312 1.15 6.43 -14.14
CA LEU A 312 -0.18 6.56 -13.52
C LEU A 312 -0.16 7.45 -12.28
N LEU A 313 0.89 7.42 -11.46
CA LEU A 313 1.04 8.34 -10.33
C LEU A 313 1.20 9.79 -10.79
N GLU A 314 1.98 10.05 -11.85
CA GLU A 314 2.10 11.36 -12.48
C GLU A 314 0.72 11.90 -12.91
N ARG A 315 -0.13 11.06 -13.51
CA ARG A 315 -1.51 11.45 -13.89
C ARG A 315 -2.38 11.73 -12.66
N ILE A 316 -2.31 10.88 -11.62
CA ILE A 316 -3.06 11.11 -10.37
C ILE A 316 -2.66 12.45 -9.74
N ASP A 317 -1.38 12.80 -9.76
CA ASP A 317 -0.88 14.07 -9.26
C ASP A 317 -1.36 15.27 -10.10
N GLN A 318 -1.68 15.06 -11.37
CA GLN A 318 -2.33 16.05 -12.26
C GLN A 318 -3.86 16.10 -12.09
N GLY A 319 -4.43 15.27 -11.20
CA GLY A 319 -5.87 15.20 -10.93
C GLY A 319 -6.62 14.19 -11.80
N GLU A 320 -5.92 13.39 -12.60
CA GLU A 320 -6.51 12.39 -13.49
C GLU A 320 -6.37 10.98 -12.90
N THR A 321 -7.47 10.38 -12.47
CA THR A 321 -7.47 9.02 -11.91
C THR A 321 -8.29 8.07 -12.78
N ASP A 322 -7.62 7.11 -13.39
CA ASP A 322 -8.23 5.98 -14.11
C ASP A 322 -8.20 4.73 -13.23
N VAL A 323 -9.35 4.38 -12.67
CA VAL A 323 -9.49 3.25 -11.73
C VAL A 323 -9.17 1.92 -12.40
N ALA A 324 -9.54 1.74 -13.68
CA ALA A 324 -9.31 0.51 -14.43
C ALA A 324 -7.81 0.33 -14.72
N ALA A 325 -7.14 1.39 -15.19
CA ALA A 325 -5.70 1.36 -15.45
C ALA A 325 -4.90 1.12 -14.15
N CYS A 326 -5.22 1.79 -13.03
CA CYS A 326 -4.57 1.56 -11.74
C CYS A 326 -4.77 0.12 -11.22
N SER A 327 -5.97 -0.44 -11.43
CA SER A 327 -6.28 -1.83 -11.09
C SER A 327 -5.46 -2.82 -11.90
N ALA A 328 -5.41 -2.65 -13.21
CA ALA A 328 -4.63 -3.49 -14.13
C ALA A 328 -3.12 -3.38 -13.86
N ALA A 329 -2.62 -2.17 -13.60
CA ALA A 329 -1.22 -1.96 -13.28
C ALA A 329 -0.82 -2.70 -12.00
N LYS A 330 -1.66 -2.68 -10.95
CA LYS A 330 -1.40 -3.45 -9.72
C LYS A 330 -1.36 -4.95 -9.99
N ALA A 331 -2.30 -5.49 -10.73
CA ALA A 331 -2.34 -6.92 -11.04
C ALA A 331 -1.11 -7.35 -11.86
N LEU A 332 -0.78 -6.60 -12.92
CA LEU A 332 0.41 -6.86 -13.74
C LEU A 332 1.71 -6.74 -12.93
N ALA A 333 1.86 -5.69 -12.13
CA ALA A 333 3.08 -5.42 -11.38
C ALA A 333 3.35 -6.49 -10.32
N THR A 334 2.33 -6.88 -9.54
CA THR A 334 2.49 -7.91 -8.51
C THR A 334 2.72 -9.30 -9.09
N ASP A 335 2.10 -9.64 -10.25
CA ASP A 335 2.39 -10.88 -10.98
C ASP A 335 3.81 -10.88 -11.56
N THR A 336 4.26 -9.75 -12.10
CA THR A 336 5.61 -9.58 -12.62
C THR A 336 6.66 -9.71 -11.52
N ALA A 337 6.44 -9.02 -10.39
CA ALA A 337 7.33 -9.08 -9.25
C ALA A 337 7.42 -10.49 -8.66
N TYR A 338 6.27 -11.19 -8.53
CA TYR A 338 6.24 -12.57 -8.05
C TYR A 338 7.07 -13.50 -8.93
N ARG A 339 6.88 -13.43 -10.26
CA ARG A 339 7.66 -14.24 -11.22
C ARG A 339 9.15 -13.93 -11.20
N ALA A 340 9.53 -12.66 -11.01
CA ALA A 340 10.92 -12.24 -10.92
C ALA A 340 11.60 -12.78 -9.65
N VAL A 341 10.90 -12.76 -8.51
CA VAL A 341 11.43 -13.31 -7.25
C VAL A 341 11.46 -14.85 -7.27
N ASP A 342 10.47 -15.51 -7.87
CA ASP A 342 10.49 -16.97 -8.10
C ASP A 342 11.70 -17.38 -8.95
N LEU A 343 11.99 -16.64 -10.02
CA LEU A 343 13.20 -16.83 -10.82
C LEU A 343 14.46 -16.62 -9.98
N ALA A 344 14.50 -15.58 -9.14
CA ALA A 344 15.63 -15.30 -8.28
C ALA A 344 15.89 -16.46 -7.29
N LEU A 345 14.82 -16.98 -6.66
CA LEU A 345 14.91 -18.15 -5.80
C LEU A 345 15.48 -19.36 -6.56
N GLN A 346 15.01 -19.61 -7.77
CA GLN A 346 15.51 -20.70 -8.63
C GLN A 346 17.00 -20.51 -8.96
N LEU A 347 17.45 -19.29 -9.28
CA LEU A 347 18.84 -18.99 -9.61
C LEU A 347 19.79 -19.08 -8.41
N HIS A 348 19.26 -18.95 -7.19
CA HIS A 348 20.01 -19.19 -5.95
C HIS A 348 20.15 -20.69 -5.62
N GLY A 349 19.42 -21.57 -6.31
CA GLY A 349 19.48 -23.02 -6.09
C GLY A 349 19.02 -23.42 -4.69
N SER A 350 19.69 -24.41 -4.07
CA SER A 350 19.32 -24.88 -2.73
C SER A 350 19.39 -23.79 -1.66
N GLU A 351 20.30 -22.83 -1.75
CA GLU A 351 20.37 -21.69 -0.82
C GLU A 351 19.13 -20.79 -0.92
N GLY A 352 18.61 -20.58 -2.15
CA GLY A 352 17.36 -19.84 -2.37
C GLY A 352 16.13 -20.45 -1.68
N TYR A 353 16.15 -21.78 -1.47
CA TYR A 353 15.10 -22.52 -0.78
C TYR A 353 15.30 -22.53 0.75
N THR A 354 16.20 -21.72 1.26
CA THR A 354 16.47 -21.62 2.70
C THR A 354 16.25 -20.18 3.18
N LYS A 355 16.14 -20.01 4.50
CA LYS A 355 16.04 -18.70 5.16
C LYS A 355 17.36 -17.91 5.17
N GLN A 356 18.44 -18.43 4.54
CA GLN A 356 19.75 -17.78 4.46
C GLN A 356 19.79 -16.66 3.43
N THR A 357 18.85 -16.65 2.48
CA THR A 357 18.69 -15.60 1.48
C THR A 357 17.33 -14.90 1.64
N PRO A 358 17.18 -13.64 1.19
CA PRO A 358 15.91 -12.94 1.32
C PRO A 358 14.82 -13.42 0.34
N GLN A 359 15.13 -14.33 -0.59
CA GLN A 359 14.26 -14.66 -1.71
C GLN A 359 12.96 -15.34 -1.27
N GLU A 360 13.04 -16.29 -0.30
CA GLU A 360 11.87 -16.99 0.17
C GLU A 360 10.91 -16.06 0.94
N LYS A 361 11.44 -15.12 1.75
CA LYS A 361 10.63 -14.11 2.43
C LYS A 361 9.96 -13.20 1.42
N ARG A 362 10.70 -12.66 0.44
CA ARG A 362 10.14 -11.82 -0.63
C ARG A 362 9.02 -12.52 -1.40
N LEU A 363 9.19 -13.82 -1.69
CA LEU A 363 8.19 -14.61 -2.40
C LEU A 363 6.87 -14.69 -1.61
N ARG A 364 6.95 -14.96 -0.30
CA ARG A 364 5.79 -15.03 0.59
C ARG A 364 5.12 -13.66 0.75
N ASP A 365 5.90 -12.60 0.89
CA ASP A 365 5.40 -11.24 1.05
C ASP A 365 4.64 -10.79 -0.20
N ILE A 366 5.25 -10.92 -1.39
CA ILE A 366 4.61 -10.54 -2.66
C ILE A 366 3.38 -11.42 -2.94
N ARG A 367 3.39 -12.71 -2.51
CA ARG A 367 2.22 -13.58 -2.69
C ARG A 367 0.98 -13.01 -2.02
N GLY A 368 1.13 -12.39 -0.83
CA GLY A 368 0.04 -11.71 -0.13
C GLY A 368 -0.50 -10.51 -0.92
N LEU A 369 0.40 -9.74 -1.55
CA LEU A 369 0.02 -8.54 -2.31
C LEU A 369 -0.68 -8.82 -3.65
N ARG A 370 -0.66 -10.06 -4.15
CA ARG A 370 -1.53 -10.50 -5.26
C ARG A 370 -2.99 -10.70 -4.84
N ILE A 371 -3.26 -10.74 -3.53
CA ILE A 371 -4.60 -10.88 -2.94
C ILE A 371 -5.08 -9.54 -2.36
N ALA A 372 -4.23 -8.89 -1.57
CA ALA A 372 -4.54 -7.63 -0.90
C ALA A 372 -4.87 -6.50 -1.90
N ASP A 373 -5.64 -5.52 -1.45
CA ASP A 373 -6.06 -4.34 -2.22
C ASP A 373 -6.84 -4.67 -3.51
N GLY A 374 -7.46 -5.84 -3.51
CA GLY A 374 -8.19 -6.47 -4.60
C GLY A 374 -7.40 -7.63 -5.24
N PRO A 375 -7.97 -8.85 -5.25
CA PRO A 375 -7.37 -9.99 -5.93
C PRO A 375 -7.09 -9.70 -7.41
N ASN A 376 -5.94 -10.12 -7.93
CA ASN A 376 -5.53 -9.81 -9.30
C ASN A 376 -6.58 -10.19 -10.34
N ASP A 377 -7.25 -11.35 -10.19
CA ASP A 377 -8.31 -11.79 -11.11
C ASP A 377 -9.48 -10.79 -11.14
N THR A 378 -9.88 -10.28 -9.96
CA THR A 378 -10.92 -9.23 -9.87
C THR A 378 -10.46 -7.94 -10.54
N LEU A 379 -9.20 -7.53 -10.35
CA LEU A 379 -8.67 -6.29 -10.93
C LEU A 379 -8.53 -6.37 -12.46
N TYR A 380 -8.16 -7.52 -13.01
CA TYR A 380 -8.20 -7.74 -14.46
C TYR A 380 -9.64 -7.70 -15.01
N SER A 381 -10.62 -8.19 -14.24
CA SER A 381 -12.03 -8.09 -14.64
C SER A 381 -12.52 -6.65 -14.68
N VAL A 382 -12.02 -5.75 -13.82
CA VAL A 382 -12.33 -4.31 -13.87
C VAL A 382 -11.85 -3.69 -15.20
N LEU A 383 -10.62 -3.99 -15.62
CA LEU A 383 -10.12 -3.54 -16.93
C LEU A 383 -10.93 -4.13 -18.09
N ALA A 384 -11.22 -5.44 -18.04
CA ALA A 384 -12.00 -6.09 -19.09
C ALA A 384 -13.40 -5.48 -19.22
N HIS A 385 -14.05 -5.15 -18.10
CA HIS A 385 -15.35 -4.48 -18.11
C HIS A 385 -15.26 -3.10 -18.79
N SER A 386 -14.28 -2.29 -18.42
CA SER A 386 -14.07 -0.98 -19.05
C SER A 386 -13.83 -1.07 -20.56
N LEU A 387 -13.10 -2.11 -21.02
CA LEU A 387 -12.86 -2.34 -22.45
C LEU A 387 -14.11 -2.82 -23.23
N LEU A 388 -15.02 -3.52 -22.55
CA LEU A 388 -16.20 -4.12 -23.18
C LEU A 388 -17.44 -3.23 -23.16
N THR A 389 -17.50 -2.25 -22.25
CA THR A 389 -18.69 -1.41 -22.03
C THR A 389 -18.47 0.06 -22.39
N ASP A 390 -17.27 0.47 -22.75
CA ASP A 390 -16.86 1.88 -22.91
C ASP A 390 -17.12 2.74 -21.66
N GLU A 391 -17.36 2.12 -20.50
CA GLU A 391 -17.54 2.81 -19.23
C GLU A 391 -16.17 3.13 -18.61
N HIS A 392 -15.74 4.38 -18.69
CA HIS A 392 -14.53 4.86 -18.03
C HIS A 392 -14.84 5.37 -16.62
N HIS A 393 -14.49 4.59 -15.60
CA HIS A 393 -14.54 5.04 -14.21
C HIS A 393 -13.34 5.95 -13.91
N THR A 394 -13.55 7.25 -14.06
CA THR A 394 -12.62 8.28 -13.56
C THR A 394 -13.12 8.81 -12.22
N VAL A 395 -12.24 8.96 -11.26
CA VAL A 395 -12.54 9.55 -9.95
C VAL A 395 -11.71 10.82 -9.79
N ASP A 396 -12.35 11.92 -9.42
CA ASP A 396 -11.62 13.13 -9.04
C ASP A 396 -10.87 12.88 -7.72
N ALA A 397 -9.56 12.85 -7.80
CA ALA A 397 -8.69 12.62 -6.65
C ALA A 397 -8.44 13.88 -5.80
N ARG A 398 -8.97 15.05 -6.23
CA ARG A 398 -8.82 16.30 -5.47
C ARG A 398 -9.59 16.24 -4.16
N PRO A 399 -9.08 16.86 -3.08
CA PRO A 399 -9.83 17.03 -1.85
C PRO A 399 -11.15 17.74 -2.12
N LEU A 400 -12.20 17.39 -1.36
CA LEU A 400 -13.40 18.23 -1.32
C LEU A 400 -12.98 19.63 -0.87
N ALA A 401 -13.34 20.65 -1.66
CA ALA A 401 -13.16 22.03 -1.22
C ALA A 401 -13.96 22.21 0.08
N HIS A 402 -13.27 22.54 1.15
CA HIS A 402 -13.92 22.94 2.38
C HIS A 402 -14.65 24.25 2.10
N HIS A 403 -15.98 24.21 2.00
CA HIS A 403 -16.86 25.36 2.06
C HIS A 403 -17.13 25.72 3.51
#